data_e048ac65fc747762c295b64c153c8885
#
_entry.id   e048ac65fc747762c295b64c153c8885
#
_cell.length_a   1.000
_cell.length_b   1.000
_cell.length_c   1.000
_cell.angle_alpha   90.00
_cell.angle_beta   90.00
_cell.angle_gamma   90.00
#
_symmetry.space_group_name_H-M   'P 1'
#
loop_
_entity.id
_entity.type
_entity.pdbx_description
1 polymer ?
#
loop_
_entity_poly.entity_id
_entity_poly.type
_entity_poly.pdbx_seq_one_letter_code
_entity_poly.pdbx_strand_id
1 'polypeptide(L)'
;MSIEWIKDGQIILAVIITAEYQPDKTEFITPPDYTQQIGFIVNKKGKTIVQHLHLPVERTIVGTPEVLYIKSGKVEVSLYSNEKKLVITKILNKGDIILLIDGGHGFKM
;
A
#
# COMPACT_ATOMS: atom_id res chain seq x y z
N MET A 1 -8.92 -1.12 -12.13
CA MET A 1 -8.28 0.02 -11.48
C MET A 1 -6.94 -0.38 -10.93
N SER A 2 -5.96 0.49 -11.13
CA SER A 2 -4.59 0.20 -10.73
C SER A 2 -4.31 0.45 -9.25
N ILE A 3 -5.15 1.20 -8.56
CA ILE A 3 -5.10 1.39 -7.10
C ILE A 3 -6.46 1.05 -6.53
N GLU A 4 -6.44 0.23 -5.50
CA GLU A 4 -7.68 -0.17 -4.84
C GLU A 4 -7.52 -0.08 -3.32
N TRP A 5 -8.38 0.71 -2.68
CA TRP A 5 -8.47 0.80 -1.23
C TRP A 5 -9.54 -0.17 -0.76
N ILE A 6 -9.19 -1.02 0.18
CA ILE A 6 -10.10 -2.02 0.73
C ILE A 6 -10.48 -1.61 2.14
N LYS A 7 -11.77 -1.53 2.39
CA LYS A 7 -12.32 -1.02 3.65
C LYS A 7 -13.32 -1.96 4.24
N ASP A 8 -13.44 -1.90 5.55
CA ASP A 8 -14.55 -2.47 6.32
C ASP A 8 -15.21 -1.29 7.02
N GLY A 9 -16.32 -0.79 6.45
CA GLY A 9 -16.94 0.44 6.90
C GLY A 9 -15.98 1.62 6.79
N GLN A 10 -15.65 2.24 7.91
CA GLN A 10 -14.71 3.37 7.98
C GLN A 10 -13.24 2.91 8.13
N ILE A 11 -13.04 1.64 8.41
CA ILE A 11 -11.70 1.11 8.66
C ILE A 11 -11.03 0.75 7.34
N ILE A 12 -9.87 1.33 7.07
CA ILE A 12 -9.08 0.98 5.89
C ILE A 12 -8.25 -0.25 6.25
N LEU A 13 -8.48 -1.35 5.53
CA LEU A 13 -7.75 -2.60 5.76
C LEU A 13 -6.47 -2.65 4.98
N ALA A 14 -6.51 -2.22 3.72
CA ALA A 14 -5.35 -2.32 2.85
C ALA A 14 -5.48 -1.41 1.64
N VAL A 15 -4.37 -1.17 0.98
CA VAL A 15 -4.35 -0.59 -0.37
C VAL A 15 -3.52 -1.48 -1.27
N ILE A 16 -4.04 -1.76 -2.46
CA ILE A 16 -3.37 -2.55 -3.49
C ILE A 16 -3.00 -1.63 -4.64
N ILE A 17 -1.74 -1.69 -5.06
CA ILE A 17 -1.24 -0.95 -6.21
C ILE A 17 -0.76 -2.00 -7.21
N THR A 18 -1.43 -2.11 -8.35
CA THR A 18 -1.07 -3.12 -9.34
C THR A 18 0.15 -2.70 -10.15
N ALA A 19 0.86 -3.69 -10.70
CA ALA A 19 2.10 -3.47 -11.44
C ALA A 19 1.94 -2.54 -12.63
N GLU A 20 0.74 -2.46 -13.18
CA GLU A 20 0.45 -1.63 -14.36
C GLU A 20 0.24 -0.15 -14.02
N TYR A 21 0.10 0.19 -12.74
CA TYR A 21 -0.12 1.58 -12.35
C TYR A 21 1.10 2.43 -12.73
N GLN A 22 0.86 3.46 -13.52
CA GLN A 22 1.92 4.33 -14.02
C GLN A 22 1.41 5.77 -14.06
N PRO A 23 1.67 6.55 -13.00
CA PRO A 23 1.22 7.95 -12.98
C PRO A 23 2.05 8.82 -13.92
N ASP A 24 1.45 9.91 -14.40
CA ASP A 24 2.11 10.87 -15.29
C ASP A 24 3.06 11.80 -14.57
N LYS A 25 2.88 11.97 -13.29
CA LYS A 25 3.67 12.88 -12.46
C LYS A 25 3.89 12.26 -11.08
N THR A 26 4.84 12.82 -10.35
CA THR A 26 5.12 12.40 -8.98
C THR A 26 3.85 12.45 -8.13
N GLU A 27 3.60 11.35 -7.45
CA GLU A 27 2.38 11.18 -6.68
C GLU A 27 2.66 10.32 -5.46
N PHE A 28 2.16 10.73 -4.30
CA PHE A 28 2.20 9.92 -3.09
C PHE A 28 0.81 9.37 -2.83
N ILE A 29 0.72 8.05 -2.71
CA ILE A 29 -0.56 7.32 -2.62
C ILE A 29 -1.14 7.39 -1.22
N THR A 30 -0.28 7.29 -0.21
CA THR A 30 -0.69 7.23 1.19
C THR A 30 -1.04 8.62 1.74
N PRO A 31 -2.01 8.70 2.68
CA PRO A 31 -2.30 9.95 3.37
C PRO A 31 -1.08 10.51 4.10
N PRO A 32 -0.97 11.85 4.21
CA PRO A 32 0.22 12.47 4.81
C PRO A 32 0.47 12.11 6.27
N ASP A 33 -0.56 11.66 6.98
CA ASP A 33 -0.44 11.28 8.39
C ASP A 33 0.07 9.85 8.60
N TYR A 34 0.21 9.08 7.53
CA TYR A 34 0.81 7.74 7.64
C TYR A 34 2.30 7.87 7.93
N THR A 35 2.79 7.00 8.81
CA THR A 35 4.20 7.00 9.20
C THR A 35 5.11 6.57 8.07
N GLN A 36 4.62 5.69 7.20
CA GLN A 36 5.32 5.31 5.99
C GLN A 36 4.56 5.83 4.78
N GLN A 37 5.29 6.34 3.82
CA GLN A 37 4.72 6.90 2.61
C GLN A 37 5.10 6.03 1.43
N ILE A 38 4.11 5.71 0.58
CA ILE A 38 4.34 5.07 -0.70
C ILE A 38 4.12 6.11 -1.79
N GLY A 39 5.16 6.34 -2.58
CA GLY A 39 5.08 7.33 -3.64
C GLY A 39 5.73 6.85 -4.92
N PHE A 40 5.33 7.50 -5.99
CA PHE A 40 5.91 7.32 -7.31
C PHE A 40 6.59 8.63 -7.71
N ILE A 41 7.87 8.55 -8.01
CA ILE A 41 8.63 9.72 -8.45
C ILE A 41 8.73 9.65 -9.97
N VAL A 42 8.13 10.63 -10.63
CA VAL A 42 8.09 10.71 -12.08
C VAL A 42 8.63 12.06 -12.50
N ASN A 43 9.79 12.06 -13.15
CA ASN A 43 10.44 13.28 -13.59
C ASN A 43 11.08 13.07 -14.97
N LYS A 44 11.30 14.17 -15.67
CA LYS A 44 12.02 14.16 -16.93
C LYS A 44 13.49 13.80 -16.68
N LYS A 45 14.12 13.16 -17.68
CA LYS A 45 15.54 12.87 -17.64
C LYS A 45 16.34 14.13 -17.34
N GLY A 46 17.28 14.03 -16.43
CA GLY A 46 18.16 15.15 -16.06
C GLY A 46 17.64 16.02 -14.95
N LYS A 47 16.39 15.83 -14.53
CA LYS A 47 15.88 16.59 -13.38
C LYS A 47 16.52 16.07 -12.09
N THR A 48 16.91 17.01 -11.23
CA THR A 48 17.49 16.69 -9.92
C THR A 48 16.46 16.99 -8.84
N ILE A 49 16.30 16.04 -7.92
CA ILE A 49 15.55 16.28 -6.69
C ILE A 49 16.57 16.73 -5.66
N VAL A 50 16.37 17.96 -5.14
CA VAL A 50 17.29 18.52 -4.15
C VAL A 50 17.30 17.62 -2.91
N GLN A 51 18.51 17.32 -2.43
CA GLN A 51 18.64 16.57 -1.20
C GLN A 51 17.99 17.31 -0.04
N HIS A 52 17.33 16.57 0.85
CA HIS A 52 16.56 17.16 1.92
C HIS A 52 16.45 16.21 3.10
N LEU A 53 16.05 16.75 4.23
CA LEU A 53 15.77 15.99 5.44
C LEU A 53 14.32 16.20 5.81
N HIS A 54 13.71 15.16 6.34
CA HIS A 54 12.39 15.28 6.94
C HIS A 54 12.55 15.68 8.41
N LEU A 55 11.83 16.71 8.81
CA LEU A 55 11.87 17.15 10.20
C LEU A 55 11.24 16.07 11.09
N PRO A 56 11.81 15.84 12.29
CA PRO A 56 11.24 14.88 13.22
C PRO A 56 9.80 15.28 13.59
N VAL A 57 8.91 14.29 13.54
CA VAL A 57 7.51 14.47 13.95
C VAL A 57 7.16 13.30 14.85
N GLU A 58 6.63 13.59 16.02
CA GLU A 58 6.13 12.54 16.89
C GLU A 58 4.85 11.96 16.30
N ARG A 59 4.76 10.63 16.26
CA ARG A 59 3.59 9.93 15.79
C ARG A 59 3.25 8.81 16.74
N THR A 60 1.96 8.64 16.99
CA THR A 60 1.48 7.49 17.75
C THR A 60 1.11 6.41 16.74
N ILE A 61 1.73 5.24 16.87
CA ILE A 61 1.50 4.11 15.97
C ILE A 61 0.76 3.03 16.73
N VAL A 62 -0.38 2.60 16.19
CA VAL A 62 -1.15 1.49 16.71
C VAL A 62 -1.17 0.41 15.64
N GLY A 63 -0.69 -0.78 15.99
CA GLY A 63 -0.60 -1.89 15.05
C GLY A 63 0.71 -1.93 14.30
N THR A 64 0.78 -2.80 13.32
CA THR A 64 1.98 -3.05 12.52
C THR A 64 1.61 -3.11 11.04
N PRO A 65 1.59 -1.97 10.34
CA PRO A 65 1.40 -2.01 8.89
C PRO A 65 2.54 -2.72 8.19
N GLU A 66 2.22 -3.46 7.14
CA GLU A 66 3.20 -4.22 6.38
C GLU A 66 3.07 -3.93 4.89
N VAL A 67 4.21 -3.69 4.23
CA VAL A 67 4.26 -3.56 2.78
C VAL A 67 4.79 -4.86 2.20
N LEU A 68 4.02 -5.46 1.29
CA LEU A 68 4.41 -6.68 0.60
C LEU A 68 4.47 -6.43 -0.89
N TYR A 69 5.56 -6.84 -1.49
CA TYR A 69 5.77 -6.76 -2.94
C TYR A 69 5.82 -8.17 -3.52
N ILE A 70 5.03 -8.41 -4.54
CA ILE A 70 4.98 -9.72 -5.19
C ILE A 70 6.08 -9.78 -6.22
N LYS A 71 7.16 -10.44 -5.86
CA LYS A 71 8.34 -10.53 -6.71
C LYS A 71 8.15 -11.53 -7.84
N SER A 72 7.44 -12.62 -7.59
CA SER A 72 7.19 -13.66 -8.61
C SER A 72 5.95 -14.44 -8.24
N GLY A 73 5.33 -15.05 -9.26
CA GLY A 73 4.18 -15.92 -9.07
C GLY A 73 2.90 -15.15 -8.79
N LYS A 74 1.97 -15.85 -8.18
CA LYS A 74 0.66 -15.33 -7.79
C LYS A 74 0.40 -15.67 -6.34
N VAL A 75 -0.34 -14.78 -5.67
CA VAL A 75 -0.78 -15.04 -4.31
C VAL A 75 -2.24 -14.62 -4.16
N GLU A 76 -3.00 -15.47 -3.50
CA GLU A 76 -4.36 -15.14 -3.09
C GLU A 76 -4.31 -14.56 -1.70
N VAL A 77 -4.77 -13.32 -1.56
CA VAL A 77 -4.78 -12.61 -0.28
C VAL A 77 -6.21 -12.51 0.21
N SER A 78 -6.45 -13.01 1.41
CA SER A 78 -7.75 -12.89 2.06
C SER A 78 -7.65 -11.85 3.16
N LEU A 79 -8.54 -10.87 3.14
CA LEU A 79 -8.56 -9.78 4.10
C LEU A 79 -9.76 -9.94 5.03
N TYR A 80 -9.51 -9.76 6.32
CA TYR A 80 -10.50 -9.99 7.38
C TYR A 80 -10.71 -8.73 8.19
N SER A 81 -11.93 -8.56 8.67
CA SER A 81 -12.25 -7.50 9.63
C SER A 81 -11.58 -7.77 10.99
N ASN A 82 -11.63 -6.79 11.87
CA ASN A 82 -11.13 -6.96 13.23
C ASN A 82 -11.93 -8.00 14.02
N GLU A 83 -13.14 -8.34 13.57
CA GLU A 83 -13.95 -9.42 14.15
C GLU A 83 -13.67 -10.76 13.49
N LYS A 84 -12.60 -10.86 12.68
CA LYS A 84 -12.17 -12.08 12.00
C LYS A 84 -13.14 -12.59 10.94
N LYS A 85 -13.94 -11.70 10.36
CA LYS A 85 -14.85 -12.04 9.27
C LYS A 85 -14.18 -11.71 7.94
N LEU A 86 -14.33 -12.61 6.97
CA LEU A 86 -13.78 -12.39 5.63
C LEU A 86 -14.48 -11.19 4.98
N VAL A 87 -13.69 -10.22 4.55
CA VAL A 87 -14.18 -9.06 3.81
C VAL A 87 -14.06 -9.28 2.31
N ILE A 88 -12.87 -9.67 1.86
CA ILE A 88 -12.62 -9.89 0.43
C ILE A 88 -11.38 -10.76 0.22
N THR A 89 -11.35 -11.43 -0.92
CA THR A 89 -10.19 -12.17 -1.39
C THR A 89 -9.73 -11.56 -2.69
N LYS A 90 -8.43 -11.34 -2.83
CA LYS A 90 -7.81 -10.74 -4.01
C LYS A 90 -6.66 -11.59 -4.52
N ILE A 91 -6.51 -11.64 -5.83
CA ILE A 91 -5.35 -12.27 -6.47
C ILE A 91 -4.35 -11.18 -6.81
N LEU A 92 -3.14 -11.32 -6.30
CA LEU A 92 -2.03 -10.42 -6.62
C LEU A 92 -1.05 -11.15 -7.52
N ASN A 93 -0.49 -10.41 -8.46
CA ASN A 93 0.42 -10.92 -9.47
C ASN A 93 1.79 -10.28 -9.31
N LYS A 94 2.76 -10.80 -10.04
CA LYS A 94 4.12 -10.25 -10.06
C LYS A 94 4.09 -8.73 -10.28
N GLY A 95 4.79 -8.00 -9.42
CA GLY A 95 4.89 -6.54 -9.49
C GLY A 95 3.83 -5.79 -8.71
N ASP A 96 2.80 -6.48 -8.21
CA ASP A 96 1.79 -5.84 -7.38
C ASP A 96 2.34 -5.56 -5.98
N ILE A 97 1.84 -4.49 -5.38
CA ILE A 97 2.19 -4.10 -4.02
C ILE A 97 0.90 -4.05 -3.21
N ILE A 98 0.96 -4.56 -1.98
CA ILE A 98 -0.12 -4.38 -1.02
C ILE A 98 0.46 -3.79 0.26
N LEU A 99 -0.19 -2.74 0.77
CA LEU A 99 0.07 -2.21 2.10
C LEU A 99 -1.07 -2.69 2.99
N LEU A 100 -0.74 -3.54 3.96
CA LEU A 100 -1.68 -4.04 4.96
C LEU A 100 -1.69 -3.06 6.13
N ILE A 101 -2.87 -2.53 6.45
CA ILE A 101 -2.99 -1.41 7.39
C ILE A 101 -3.70 -1.85 8.66
N ASP A 102 -4.81 -2.55 8.54
CA ASP A 102 -5.64 -2.93 9.68
C ASP A 102 -6.31 -4.28 9.40
N GLY A 103 -6.98 -4.84 10.42
CA GLY A 103 -7.66 -6.13 10.29
C GLY A 103 -6.69 -7.30 10.20
N GLY A 104 -7.18 -8.41 9.68
CA GLY A 104 -6.40 -9.63 9.52
C GLY A 104 -6.21 -10.00 8.06
N HIS A 105 -5.28 -10.91 7.82
CA HIS A 105 -4.98 -11.35 6.47
C HIS A 105 -4.44 -12.78 6.45
N GLY A 106 -4.63 -13.44 5.33
CA GLY A 106 -4.07 -14.75 5.06
C GLY A 106 -3.65 -14.85 3.61
N PHE A 107 -2.77 -15.79 3.32
CA PHE A 107 -2.20 -15.95 1.99
C PHE A 107 -2.27 -17.41 1.54
N LYS A 108 -2.53 -17.58 0.25
CA LYS A 108 -2.43 -18.90 -0.39
C LYS A 108 -1.63 -18.72 -1.69
N MET A 109 -0.56 -19.49 -1.80
CA MET A 109 0.31 -19.44 -2.99
C MET A 109 -0.27 -20.22 -4.16
#